data_ff9f6247505caa271f6ad895b098ce58
#
_entry.id   ff9f6247505caa271f6ad895b098ce58
#
_cell.length_a   1.000
_cell.length_b   1.000
_cell.length_c   1.000
_cell.angle_alpha   90.00
_cell.angle_beta   90.00
_cell.angle_gamma   90.00
#
_symmetry.space_group_name_H-M   'P 1'
#
loop_
_entity.id
_entity.type
_entity.pdbx_description
1 polymer ?
#
loop_
_entity_poly.entity_id
_entity_poly.type
_entity_poly.pdbx_seq_one_letter_code
_entity_poly.pdbx_strand_id
1 'polypeptide(L)'
;MSRPTGRVLTLLELLQSGGTRTIAELAERLGVDGRTVRRYVDHLIDLDVPVEAVRGRYGGYRLGPGHRLPPLMLGEDEAVAVLLGLVAGRRTGLTTATATAGETAAAKIRRVLPRPLAARVDAVLESLAFTEPAGEFAAPDAGILLTLADAVRHRRPVAIRYTDREGRRGDRTLHPQGVVAHAGRWYVTGRDPGIGEDRTFRLDRVADARLLPGSFEAIEGPDPARRVLSGFATAPYRHEVTLRIRGTAEQIRTRLPASVASVTALPGTGSPSPAPEPAHAREPDRSDTSEASEASDDPPWLRVEVRAERLDWLPPVLAALDLPFVVERPDELRELVVALADRFARRARRS
;
A
#
# COMPACT_ATOMS: atom_id res chain seq x y z
N MET A 1 -34.87 -35.34 -0.29
CA MET A 1 -34.73 -35.12 1.18
C MET A 1 -33.26 -34.96 1.50
N SER A 2 -32.76 -33.78 1.88
CA SER A 2 -31.36 -33.60 2.27
C SER A 2 -31.08 -34.33 3.59
N ARG A 3 -29.93 -35.04 3.61
CA ARG A 3 -29.49 -35.81 4.82
C ARG A 3 -29.24 -34.83 5.98
N PRO A 4 -29.37 -35.26 7.26
CA PRO A 4 -29.16 -34.39 8.45
C PRO A 4 -27.84 -33.62 8.40
N THR A 5 -26.75 -34.25 7.98
CA THR A 5 -25.44 -33.64 7.82
C THR A 5 -25.43 -32.49 6.79
N GLY A 6 -26.16 -32.61 5.67
CA GLY A 6 -26.29 -31.54 4.69
C GLY A 6 -26.97 -30.31 5.28
N ARG A 7 -27.98 -30.50 6.13
CA ARG A 7 -28.67 -29.37 6.80
C ARG A 7 -27.80 -28.67 7.84
N VAL A 8 -26.90 -29.38 8.53
CA VAL A 8 -25.91 -28.77 9.44
C VAL A 8 -24.94 -27.88 8.65
N LEU A 9 -24.48 -28.31 7.48
CA LEU A 9 -23.64 -27.51 6.60
C LEU A 9 -24.39 -26.28 6.04
N THR A 10 -25.65 -26.45 5.63
CA THR A 10 -26.48 -25.30 5.21
C THR A 10 -26.72 -24.31 6.35
N LEU A 11 -26.89 -24.80 7.59
CA LEU A 11 -26.95 -23.93 8.77
C LEU A 11 -25.68 -23.12 8.95
N LEU A 12 -24.51 -23.77 8.83
CA LEU A 12 -23.21 -23.09 8.92
C LEU A 12 -23.09 -22.00 7.84
N GLU A 13 -23.44 -22.29 6.59
CA GLU A 13 -23.44 -21.34 5.49
C GLU A 13 -24.35 -20.13 5.76
N LEU A 14 -25.56 -20.37 6.26
CA LEU A 14 -26.49 -19.30 6.66
C LEU A 14 -25.93 -18.40 7.76
N LEU A 15 -25.21 -18.98 8.73
CA LEU A 15 -24.57 -18.21 9.80
C LEU A 15 -23.31 -17.44 9.29
N GLN A 16 -22.62 -18.00 8.29
CA GLN A 16 -21.44 -17.34 7.66
C GLN A 16 -21.82 -16.11 6.83
N SER A 17 -23.03 -16.05 6.28
CA SER A 17 -23.50 -14.87 5.53
C SER A 17 -23.67 -13.61 6.38
N GLY A 18 -23.38 -13.70 7.69
CA GLY A 18 -23.31 -12.58 8.63
C GLY A 18 -24.62 -12.24 9.34
N GLY A 19 -24.50 -11.45 10.40
CA GLY A 19 -25.63 -11.01 11.23
C GLY A 19 -26.18 -12.08 12.18
N THR A 20 -27.20 -11.67 12.95
CA THR A 20 -27.94 -12.59 13.82
C THR A 20 -29.14 -13.15 13.04
N ARG A 21 -29.25 -14.48 12.97
CA ARG A 21 -30.35 -15.19 12.32
C ARG A 21 -31.32 -15.71 13.37
N THR A 22 -32.59 -15.39 13.24
CA THR A 22 -33.61 -15.89 14.18
C THR A 22 -33.87 -17.38 13.99
N ILE A 23 -34.33 -18.04 15.04
CA ILE A 23 -34.69 -19.48 14.98
C ILE A 23 -35.80 -19.72 13.94
N ALA A 24 -36.74 -18.79 13.83
CA ALA A 24 -37.83 -18.89 12.85
C ALA A 24 -37.30 -18.84 11.39
N GLU A 25 -36.43 -17.88 11.09
CA GLU A 25 -35.77 -17.76 9.78
C GLU A 25 -34.94 -19.00 9.42
N LEU A 26 -34.15 -19.49 10.37
CA LEU A 26 -33.35 -20.71 10.19
C LEU A 26 -34.22 -21.95 9.98
N ALA A 27 -35.31 -22.08 10.76
CA ALA A 27 -36.26 -23.18 10.62
C ALA A 27 -36.93 -23.21 9.24
N GLU A 28 -37.36 -22.05 8.76
CA GLU A 28 -37.95 -21.87 7.43
C GLU A 28 -36.96 -22.25 6.32
N ARG A 29 -35.75 -21.70 6.34
CA ARG A 29 -34.73 -21.94 5.32
C ARG A 29 -34.23 -23.37 5.28
N LEU A 30 -34.16 -24.03 6.44
CA LEU A 30 -33.73 -25.42 6.54
C LEU A 30 -34.89 -26.42 6.33
N GLY A 31 -36.13 -25.96 6.31
CA GLY A 31 -37.32 -26.82 6.23
C GLY A 31 -37.45 -27.75 7.41
N VAL A 32 -37.21 -27.23 8.66
CA VAL A 32 -37.27 -27.99 9.92
C VAL A 32 -37.92 -27.17 11.03
N ASP A 33 -38.24 -27.79 12.12
CA ASP A 33 -38.74 -27.09 13.33
C ASP A 33 -37.62 -26.44 14.14
N GLY A 34 -37.97 -25.48 15.02
CA GLY A 34 -37.00 -24.73 15.80
C GLY A 34 -36.23 -25.59 16.83
N ARG A 35 -36.77 -26.76 17.25
CA ARG A 35 -36.06 -27.71 18.12
C ARG A 35 -34.95 -28.41 17.35
N THR A 36 -35.21 -28.73 16.09
CA THR A 36 -34.21 -29.33 15.18
C THR A 36 -33.10 -28.30 14.86
N VAL A 37 -33.42 -27.02 14.68
CA VAL A 37 -32.41 -25.95 14.52
C VAL A 37 -31.45 -25.92 15.71
N ARG A 38 -32.00 -25.95 16.97
CA ARG A 38 -31.15 -25.94 18.18
C ARG A 38 -30.22 -27.15 18.21
N ARG A 39 -30.72 -28.34 17.89
CA ARG A 39 -29.90 -29.55 17.81
C ARG A 39 -28.77 -29.43 16.76
N TYR A 40 -29.04 -28.79 15.62
CA TYR A 40 -28.00 -28.54 14.62
C TYR A 40 -26.97 -27.50 15.06
N VAL A 41 -27.40 -26.50 15.85
CA VAL A 41 -26.48 -25.58 16.50
C VAL A 41 -25.58 -26.29 17.48
N ASP A 42 -26.14 -27.17 18.32
CA ASP A 42 -25.35 -27.97 19.27
C ASP A 42 -24.32 -28.83 18.53
N HIS A 43 -24.66 -29.44 17.39
CA HIS A 43 -23.70 -30.18 16.57
C HIS A 43 -22.58 -29.28 16.00
N LEU A 44 -22.86 -28.01 15.66
CA LEU A 44 -21.82 -27.08 15.24
C LEU A 44 -20.88 -26.73 16.38
N ILE A 45 -21.42 -26.52 17.57
CA ILE A 45 -20.63 -26.26 18.78
C ILE A 45 -19.74 -27.47 19.14
N ASP A 46 -20.26 -28.69 19.04
CA ASP A 46 -19.51 -29.94 19.24
C ASP A 46 -18.36 -30.11 18.23
N LEU A 47 -18.46 -29.44 17.07
CA LEU A 47 -17.42 -29.36 16.02
C LEU A 47 -16.47 -28.15 16.18
N ASP A 48 -16.44 -27.56 17.38
CA ASP A 48 -15.65 -26.35 17.68
C ASP A 48 -15.99 -25.12 16.83
N VAL A 49 -17.20 -25.05 16.23
CA VAL A 49 -17.68 -23.86 15.53
C VAL A 49 -18.22 -22.87 16.58
N PRO A 50 -17.71 -21.63 16.65
CA PRO A 50 -18.08 -20.66 17.66
C PRO A 50 -19.46 -20.05 17.37
N VAL A 51 -20.54 -20.74 17.71
CA VAL A 51 -21.91 -20.23 17.58
C VAL A 51 -22.34 -19.60 18.89
N GLU A 52 -22.78 -18.33 18.82
CA GLU A 52 -23.31 -17.57 19.95
C GLU A 52 -24.83 -17.43 19.87
N ALA A 53 -25.50 -17.66 21.02
CA ALA A 53 -26.92 -17.36 21.14
C ALA A 53 -27.14 -15.91 21.55
N VAL A 54 -27.88 -15.16 20.72
CA VAL A 54 -28.28 -13.77 21.00
C VAL A 54 -29.68 -13.78 21.60
N ARG A 55 -29.85 -13.19 22.79
CA ARG A 55 -31.14 -13.12 23.51
C ARG A 55 -31.91 -11.85 23.11
N GLY A 56 -33.23 -11.88 23.24
CA GLY A 56 -34.11 -10.73 23.03
C GLY A 56 -35.18 -10.96 21.97
N ARG A 57 -36.00 -9.91 21.69
CA ARG A 57 -37.13 -9.99 20.75
C ARG A 57 -36.71 -10.40 19.31
N TYR A 58 -35.50 -10.03 18.93
CA TYR A 58 -34.86 -10.40 17.66
C TYR A 58 -33.69 -11.36 17.86
N GLY A 59 -33.75 -12.14 18.93
CA GLY A 59 -32.72 -13.08 19.27
C GLY A 59 -32.64 -14.27 18.31
N GLY A 60 -31.51 -14.92 18.29
CA GLY A 60 -31.22 -16.05 17.41
C GLY A 60 -29.80 -16.54 17.57
N TYR A 61 -29.18 -16.93 16.48
CA TYR A 61 -27.81 -17.41 16.45
C TYR A 61 -26.96 -16.59 15.50
N ARG A 62 -25.67 -16.44 15.86
CA ARG A 62 -24.63 -15.86 15.00
C ARG A 62 -23.31 -16.61 15.22
N LEU A 63 -22.36 -16.44 14.27
CA LEU A 63 -20.99 -16.86 14.53
C LEU A 63 -20.31 -15.82 15.42
N GLY A 64 -19.67 -16.30 16.48
CA GLY A 64 -18.81 -15.51 17.35
C GLY A 64 -17.35 -15.54 16.88
N PRO A 65 -16.47 -14.70 17.48
CA PRO A 65 -15.03 -14.81 17.28
C PRO A 65 -14.50 -16.14 17.83
N GLY A 66 -13.62 -16.81 17.10
CA GLY A 66 -13.04 -18.08 17.48
C GLY A 66 -11.55 -18.14 17.22
N HIS A 67 -10.84 -19.06 17.89
CA HIS A 67 -9.41 -19.29 17.73
C HIS A 67 -9.06 -19.97 16.39
N ARG A 68 -10.04 -20.60 15.74
CA ARG A 68 -9.93 -21.22 14.43
C ARG A 68 -11.05 -20.71 13.53
N LEU A 69 -10.74 -20.53 12.26
CA LEU A 69 -11.79 -20.28 11.28
C LEU A 69 -12.62 -21.56 11.13
N PRO A 70 -13.97 -21.47 11.24
CA PRO A 70 -14.83 -22.60 10.92
C PRO A 70 -14.64 -22.98 9.44
N PRO A 71 -15.08 -24.19 9.00
CA PRO A 71 -15.08 -24.55 7.60
C PRO A 71 -15.78 -23.45 6.77
N LEU A 72 -15.05 -22.80 5.86
CA LEU A 72 -15.62 -21.79 4.97
C LEU A 72 -16.22 -22.51 3.74
N MET A 73 -17.49 -22.24 3.48
CA MET A 73 -18.18 -22.69 2.27
C MET A 73 -17.96 -21.62 1.20
N LEU A 74 -16.91 -21.77 0.39
CA LEU A 74 -16.61 -20.86 -0.71
C LEU A 74 -17.32 -21.36 -1.99
N GLY A 75 -18.00 -20.46 -2.69
CA GLY A 75 -18.45 -20.67 -4.05
C GLY A 75 -17.26 -20.77 -5.02
N GLU A 76 -17.49 -21.22 -6.25
CA GLU A 76 -16.44 -21.40 -7.26
C GLU A 76 -15.72 -20.07 -7.56
N ASP A 77 -16.48 -18.99 -7.77
CA ASP A 77 -15.93 -17.67 -8.07
C ASP A 77 -15.14 -17.09 -6.88
N GLU A 78 -15.63 -17.31 -5.65
CA GLU A 78 -14.94 -16.89 -4.43
C GLU A 78 -13.61 -17.62 -4.26
N ALA A 79 -13.60 -18.93 -4.51
CA ALA A 79 -12.38 -19.74 -4.43
C ALA A 79 -11.34 -19.30 -5.47
N VAL A 80 -11.78 -18.98 -6.70
CA VAL A 80 -10.92 -18.45 -7.77
C VAL A 80 -10.36 -17.09 -7.36
N ALA A 81 -11.19 -16.18 -6.86
CA ALA A 81 -10.77 -14.84 -6.41
C ALA A 81 -9.71 -14.92 -5.29
N VAL A 82 -9.91 -15.82 -4.31
CA VAL A 82 -8.94 -16.04 -3.22
C VAL A 82 -7.61 -16.57 -3.76
N LEU A 83 -7.65 -17.57 -4.67
CA LEU A 83 -6.44 -18.13 -5.27
C LEU A 83 -5.65 -17.11 -6.06
N LEU A 84 -6.31 -16.33 -6.92
CA LEU A 84 -5.68 -15.24 -7.67
C LEU A 84 -5.10 -14.19 -6.75
N GLY A 85 -5.84 -13.81 -5.68
CA GLY A 85 -5.38 -12.86 -4.67
C GLY A 85 -4.13 -13.34 -3.92
N LEU A 86 -4.05 -14.62 -3.55
CA LEU A 86 -2.88 -15.21 -2.91
C LEU A 86 -1.65 -15.20 -3.82
N VAL A 87 -1.81 -15.51 -5.10
CA VAL A 87 -0.71 -15.50 -6.08
C VAL A 87 -0.25 -14.08 -6.39
N ALA A 88 -1.18 -13.17 -6.66
CA ALA A 88 -0.87 -11.77 -6.93
C ALA A 88 -0.23 -11.10 -5.70
N GLY A 89 -0.79 -11.31 -4.51
CA GLY A 89 -0.27 -10.77 -3.26
C GLY A 89 1.16 -11.20 -2.97
N ARG A 90 1.51 -12.46 -3.27
CA ARG A 90 2.88 -12.95 -3.15
C ARG A 90 3.85 -12.21 -4.08
N ARG A 91 3.45 -11.99 -5.33
CA ARG A 91 4.29 -11.32 -6.32
C ARG A 91 4.46 -9.83 -6.07
N THR A 92 3.44 -9.19 -5.51
CA THR A 92 3.48 -7.76 -5.16
C THR A 92 4.02 -7.48 -3.76
N GLY A 93 4.47 -8.51 -3.01
CA GLY A 93 4.95 -8.37 -1.63
C GLY A 93 3.87 -7.99 -0.63
N LEU A 94 2.59 -8.13 -0.98
CA LEU A 94 1.45 -7.84 -0.08
C LEU A 94 1.13 -8.98 0.88
N THR A 95 1.72 -10.15 0.70
CA THR A 95 1.53 -11.26 1.63
C THR A 95 2.33 -11.05 2.90
N THR A 96 1.71 -11.40 4.03
CA THR A 96 2.39 -11.48 5.32
C THR A 96 3.14 -12.81 5.47
N ALA A 97 4.09 -12.80 6.37
CA ALA A 97 5.04 -13.83 6.71
C ALA A 97 4.62 -15.28 6.44
N THR A 98 5.55 -15.97 5.94
CA THR A 98 5.62 -17.34 5.47
C THR A 98 4.91 -17.54 4.14
N ALA A 99 5.70 -17.45 3.06
CA ALA A 99 5.33 -17.98 1.75
C ALA A 99 4.59 -19.33 1.89
N THR A 100 4.96 -20.12 2.88
CA THR A 100 4.36 -21.39 3.30
C THR A 100 2.89 -21.29 3.69
N ALA A 101 2.44 -20.25 4.41
CA ALA A 101 1.04 -20.14 4.83
C ALA A 101 0.11 -19.86 3.63
N GLY A 102 0.50 -18.93 2.76
CA GLY A 102 -0.24 -18.64 1.52
C GLY A 102 -0.27 -19.82 0.56
N GLU A 103 0.86 -20.52 0.40
CA GLU A 103 0.96 -21.74 -0.41
C GLU A 103 0.11 -22.88 0.15
N THR A 104 0.14 -23.06 1.47
CA THR A 104 -0.69 -24.07 2.14
C THR A 104 -2.18 -23.75 1.99
N ALA A 105 -2.58 -22.47 2.14
CA ALA A 105 -3.97 -22.05 1.92
C ALA A 105 -4.40 -22.29 0.46
N ALA A 106 -3.59 -21.88 -0.50
CA ALA A 106 -3.85 -22.11 -1.91
C ALA A 106 -3.96 -23.59 -2.25
N ALA A 107 -3.06 -24.43 -1.73
CA ALA A 107 -3.10 -25.88 -1.95
C ALA A 107 -4.35 -26.55 -1.35
N LYS A 108 -4.82 -26.07 -0.17
CA LYS A 108 -6.07 -26.56 0.43
C LYS A 108 -7.28 -26.24 -0.45
N ILE A 109 -7.38 -25.00 -0.94
CA ILE A 109 -8.48 -24.56 -1.81
C ILE A 109 -8.44 -25.36 -3.13
N ARG A 110 -7.28 -25.43 -3.80
CA ARG A 110 -7.13 -26.19 -5.07
C ARG A 110 -7.53 -27.65 -4.95
N ARG A 111 -7.25 -28.28 -3.81
CA ARG A 111 -7.57 -29.70 -3.58
C ARG A 111 -9.07 -29.98 -3.58
N VAL A 112 -9.90 -29.02 -3.16
CA VAL A 112 -11.35 -29.19 -3.07
C VAL A 112 -12.11 -28.63 -4.27
N LEU A 113 -11.43 -27.93 -5.20
CA LEU A 113 -12.04 -27.45 -6.44
C LEU A 113 -12.45 -28.60 -7.35
N PRO A 114 -13.58 -28.47 -8.08
CA PRO A 114 -13.92 -29.38 -9.18
C PRO A 114 -12.77 -29.44 -10.22
N ARG A 115 -12.42 -30.64 -10.67
CA ARG A 115 -11.30 -30.84 -11.61
C ARG A 115 -11.30 -29.92 -12.84
N PRO A 116 -12.45 -29.65 -13.52
CA PRO A 116 -12.47 -28.75 -14.68
C PRO A 116 -12.11 -27.32 -14.30
N LEU A 117 -12.57 -26.85 -13.12
CA LEU A 117 -12.28 -25.50 -12.64
C LEU A 117 -10.83 -25.37 -12.18
N ALA A 118 -10.30 -26.37 -11.46
CA ALA A 118 -8.89 -26.39 -11.08
C ALA A 118 -7.96 -26.29 -12.30
N ALA A 119 -8.22 -27.06 -13.37
CA ALA A 119 -7.45 -26.97 -14.61
C ALA A 119 -7.51 -25.60 -15.28
N ARG A 120 -8.67 -24.94 -15.26
CA ARG A 120 -8.82 -23.57 -15.79
C ARG A 120 -8.05 -22.55 -14.96
N VAL A 121 -8.10 -22.66 -13.64
CA VAL A 121 -7.32 -21.80 -12.73
C VAL A 121 -5.83 -22.01 -12.96
N ASP A 122 -5.38 -23.24 -13.10
CA ASP A 122 -3.98 -23.56 -13.38
C ASP A 122 -3.54 -22.94 -14.71
N ALA A 123 -4.33 -23.06 -15.78
CA ALA A 123 -4.03 -22.43 -17.05
C ALA A 123 -3.94 -20.89 -16.95
N VAL A 124 -4.81 -20.24 -16.16
CA VAL A 124 -4.71 -18.80 -15.90
C VAL A 124 -3.42 -18.47 -15.17
N LEU A 125 -3.08 -19.20 -14.10
CA LEU A 125 -1.88 -18.95 -13.30
C LEU A 125 -0.58 -19.20 -14.09
N GLU A 126 -0.55 -20.19 -14.99
CA GLU A 126 0.58 -20.48 -15.87
C GLU A 126 0.74 -19.42 -16.98
N SER A 127 -0.38 -18.88 -17.50
CA SER A 127 -0.36 -17.83 -18.51
C SER A 127 -0.16 -16.41 -17.95
N LEU A 128 -0.26 -16.25 -16.63
CA LEU A 128 -0.15 -14.94 -15.99
C LEU A 128 1.30 -14.46 -16.01
N ALA A 129 1.59 -13.48 -16.86
CA ALA A 129 2.86 -12.78 -16.90
C ALA A 129 2.77 -11.49 -16.08
N PHE A 130 3.81 -11.21 -15.30
CA PHE A 130 3.95 -9.94 -14.58
C PHE A 130 5.06 -9.14 -15.24
N THR A 131 4.79 -7.86 -15.50
CA THR A 131 5.76 -6.94 -16.13
C THR A 131 6.89 -6.53 -15.19
N GLU A 132 6.65 -6.59 -13.88
CA GLU A 132 7.68 -6.34 -12.88
C GLU A 132 8.37 -7.64 -12.47
N PRO A 133 9.71 -7.63 -12.33
CA PRO A 133 10.44 -8.79 -11.83
C PRO A 133 9.95 -9.12 -10.41
N ALA A 134 9.85 -10.40 -10.10
CA ALA A 134 9.58 -10.84 -8.73
C ALA A 134 10.68 -10.32 -7.81
N GLY A 135 10.39 -9.29 -7.02
CA GLY A 135 11.31 -8.80 -6.01
C GLY A 135 11.47 -9.86 -4.91
N GLU A 136 12.70 -10.03 -4.41
CA GLU A 136 12.92 -10.73 -3.15
C GLU A 136 12.38 -9.86 -2.01
N PHE A 137 11.08 -9.95 -1.78
CA PHE A 137 10.43 -9.23 -0.71
C PHE A 137 10.40 -10.10 0.53
N ALA A 138 11.09 -9.67 1.58
CA ALA A 138 10.90 -10.25 2.89
C ALA A 138 9.52 -9.79 3.41
N ALA A 139 8.59 -10.72 3.48
CA ALA A 139 7.27 -10.43 4.02
C ALA A 139 7.38 -10.11 5.53
N PRO A 140 6.62 -9.15 6.05
CA PRO A 140 6.63 -8.84 7.48
C PRO A 140 6.00 -9.98 8.28
N ASP A 141 6.43 -10.14 9.52
CA ASP A 141 5.76 -11.03 10.47
C ASP A 141 4.32 -10.57 10.67
N ALA A 142 3.37 -11.53 10.64
CA ALA A 142 1.95 -11.22 10.75
C ALA A 142 1.59 -10.63 12.11
N GLY A 143 2.23 -11.09 13.19
CA GLY A 143 2.01 -10.57 14.54
C GLY A 143 2.48 -9.13 14.66
N ILE A 144 3.63 -8.80 14.07
CA ILE A 144 4.16 -7.44 14.02
C ILE A 144 3.21 -6.53 13.23
N LEU A 145 2.76 -6.96 12.04
CA LEU A 145 1.83 -6.19 11.23
C LEU A 145 0.51 -5.91 11.95
N LEU A 146 -0.08 -6.94 12.58
CA LEU A 146 -1.33 -6.81 13.35
C LEU A 146 -1.16 -5.90 14.56
N THR A 147 -0.05 -6.03 15.29
CA THR A 147 0.26 -5.17 16.45
C THR A 147 0.37 -3.70 16.03
N LEU A 148 1.04 -3.42 14.91
CA LEU A 148 1.18 -2.06 14.39
C LEU A 148 -0.16 -1.51 13.87
N ALA A 149 -0.95 -2.32 13.19
CA ALA A 149 -2.29 -1.93 12.72
C ALA A 149 -3.23 -1.61 13.90
N ASP A 150 -3.20 -2.41 14.97
CA ASP A 150 -3.95 -2.15 16.20
C ASP A 150 -3.49 -0.86 16.88
N ALA A 151 -2.17 -0.64 16.96
CA ALA A 151 -1.59 0.59 17.49
C ALA A 151 -2.04 1.84 16.73
N VAL A 152 -2.08 1.79 15.39
CA VAL A 152 -2.59 2.87 14.54
C VAL A 152 -4.09 3.11 14.81
N ARG A 153 -4.89 2.04 14.81
CA ARG A 153 -6.34 2.12 15.00
C ARG A 153 -6.73 2.76 16.34
N HIS A 154 -6.04 2.37 17.42
CA HIS A 154 -6.37 2.78 18.78
C HIS A 154 -5.45 3.91 19.29
N ARG A 155 -4.60 4.47 18.43
CA ARG A 155 -3.66 5.56 18.77
C ARG A 155 -2.80 5.23 20.00
N ARG A 156 -2.27 4.02 20.03
CA ARG A 156 -1.42 3.54 21.12
C ARG A 156 0.05 3.64 20.75
N PRO A 157 0.92 4.11 21.65
CA PRO A 157 2.35 4.06 21.43
C PRO A 157 2.82 2.60 21.30
N VAL A 158 3.87 2.38 20.51
CA VAL A 158 4.46 1.05 20.29
C VAL A 158 5.97 1.12 20.47
N ALA A 159 6.52 0.15 21.18
CA ALA A 159 7.97 -0.09 21.20
C ALA A 159 8.30 -1.10 20.10
N ILE A 160 9.27 -0.76 19.26
CA ILE A 160 9.78 -1.64 18.20
C ILE A 160 11.26 -1.90 18.40
N ARG A 161 11.70 -3.14 18.15
CA ARG A 161 13.11 -3.48 18.03
C ARG A 161 13.47 -3.50 16.56
N TYR A 162 14.30 -2.54 16.17
CA TYR A 162 14.60 -2.26 14.76
C TYR A 162 16.09 -2.50 14.44
N THR A 163 16.35 -3.06 13.27
CA THR A 163 17.70 -3.17 12.72
C THR A 163 17.84 -2.18 11.57
N ASP A 164 18.79 -1.24 11.68
CA ASP A 164 19.02 -0.22 10.65
C ASP A 164 19.74 -0.80 9.41
N ARG A 165 20.10 0.09 8.47
CA ARG A 165 20.77 -0.31 7.22
C ARG A 165 22.18 -0.83 7.46
N GLU A 166 22.83 -0.32 8.49
CA GLU A 166 24.19 -0.69 8.92
C GLU A 166 24.22 -1.94 9.80
N GLY A 167 23.05 -2.57 10.03
CA GLY A 167 22.95 -3.77 10.87
C GLY A 167 22.90 -3.49 12.37
N ARG A 168 22.87 -2.23 12.82
CA ARG A 168 22.80 -1.87 14.24
C ARG A 168 21.39 -2.07 14.76
N ARG A 169 21.27 -2.74 15.89
CA ARG A 169 19.99 -2.98 16.56
C ARG A 169 19.73 -1.91 17.60
N GLY A 170 18.50 -1.48 17.69
CA GLY A 170 18.07 -0.50 18.70
C GLY A 170 16.58 -0.57 18.95
N ASP A 171 16.19 -0.21 20.17
CA ASP A 171 14.79 -0.05 20.52
C ASP A 171 14.35 1.38 20.18
N ARG A 172 13.13 1.51 19.66
CA ARG A 172 12.50 2.79 19.30
C ARG A 172 11.08 2.79 19.84
N THR A 173 10.65 3.95 20.29
CA THR A 173 9.24 4.21 20.58
C THR A 173 8.65 4.97 19.40
N LEU A 174 7.46 4.57 18.99
CA LEU A 174 6.76 5.19 17.86
C LEU A 174 5.31 5.47 18.24
N HIS A 175 4.81 6.64 17.84
CA HIS A 175 3.41 6.98 17.77
C HIS A 175 2.94 6.71 16.33
N PRO A 176 2.49 5.49 16.01
CA PRO A 176 2.25 5.09 14.62
C PRO A 176 1.02 5.78 14.05
N GLN A 177 1.15 6.31 12.84
CA GLN A 177 0.08 7.05 12.14
C GLN A 177 -0.47 6.27 10.94
N GLY A 178 0.31 5.28 10.44
CA GLY A 178 -0.15 4.44 9.35
C GLY A 178 0.83 3.33 9.02
N VAL A 179 0.26 2.28 8.42
CA VAL A 179 1.00 1.17 7.81
C VAL A 179 0.78 1.26 6.30
N VAL A 180 1.84 1.21 5.53
CA VAL A 180 1.84 1.45 4.08
C VAL A 180 2.57 0.32 3.36
N ALA A 181 1.93 -0.23 2.33
CA ALA A 181 2.60 -1.12 1.39
C ALA A 181 3.05 -0.30 0.18
N HIS A 182 4.34 -0.36 -0.16
CA HIS A 182 4.92 0.34 -1.30
C HIS A 182 6.04 -0.49 -1.94
N ALA A 183 5.96 -0.65 -3.26
CA ALA A 183 6.95 -1.39 -4.06
C ALA A 183 7.29 -2.77 -3.44
N GLY A 184 6.28 -3.52 -3.03
CA GLY A 184 6.41 -4.86 -2.46
C GLY A 184 6.97 -4.92 -1.04
N ARG A 185 7.07 -3.81 -0.35
CA ARG A 185 7.54 -3.73 1.03
C ARG A 185 6.54 -3.02 1.92
N TRP A 186 6.55 -3.38 3.20
CA TRP A 186 5.71 -2.79 4.21
C TRP A 186 6.47 -1.81 5.07
N TYR A 187 5.84 -0.70 5.40
CA TYR A 187 6.37 0.39 6.18
C TYR A 187 5.39 0.81 7.25
N VAL A 188 5.89 1.19 8.41
CA VAL A 188 5.14 1.95 9.41
C VAL A 188 5.72 3.36 9.48
N THR A 189 4.85 4.35 9.45
CA THR A 189 5.22 5.76 9.62
C THR A 189 4.56 6.32 10.87
N GLY A 190 5.25 7.21 11.54
CA GLY A 190 4.76 7.84 12.76
C GLY A 190 5.81 8.75 13.39
N ARG A 191 5.44 9.39 14.48
CA ARG A 191 6.33 10.26 15.24
C ARG A 191 7.16 9.46 16.24
N ASP A 192 8.47 9.64 16.22
CA ASP A 192 9.35 9.15 17.27
C ASP A 192 9.41 10.22 18.40
N PRO A 193 8.81 9.95 19.57
CA PRO A 193 8.76 10.94 20.65
C PRO A 193 10.15 11.20 21.26
N GLY A 194 11.11 10.29 21.11
CA GLY A 194 12.46 10.45 21.66
C GLY A 194 13.29 11.51 20.93
N ILE A 195 13.01 11.72 19.64
CA ILE A 195 13.69 12.73 18.81
C ILE A 195 12.75 13.81 18.29
N GLY A 196 11.45 13.66 18.50
CA GLY A 196 10.44 14.64 18.09
C GLY A 196 10.22 14.76 16.57
N GLU A 197 10.62 13.76 15.78
CA GLU A 197 10.52 13.77 14.32
C GLU A 197 9.65 12.63 13.79
N ASP A 198 9.09 12.83 12.59
CA ASP A 198 8.42 11.77 11.86
C ASP A 198 9.45 10.79 11.29
N ARG A 199 9.21 9.51 11.49
CA ARG A 199 10.08 8.42 11.04
C ARG A 199 9.29 7.36 10.30
N THR A 200 9.98 6.71 9.37
CA THR A 200 9.46 5.58 8.60
C THR A 200 10.36 4.37 8.80
N PHE A 201 9.75 3.25 9.19
CA PHE A 201 10.46 2.00 9.45
C PHE A 201 9.94 0.90 8.52
N ARG A 202 10.84 0.11 7.97
CA ARG A 202 10.50 -1.08 7.19
C ARG A 202 10.13 -2.22 8.14
N LEU A 203 8.99 -2.86 7.90
CA LEU A 203 8.51 -3.92 8.77
C LEU A 203 9.38 -5.18 8.75
N ASP A 204 9.99 -5.50 7.61
CA ASP A 204 10.93 -6.64 7.49
C ASP A 204 12.22 -6.49 8.31
N ARG A 205 12.47 -5.29 8.86
CA ARG A 205 13.58 -4.98 9.76
C ARG A 205 13.16 -4.83 11.23
N VAL A 206 11.88 -4.98 11.52
CA VAL A 206 11.34 -5.00 12.88
C VAL A 206 11.38 -6.42 13.39
N ALA A 207 12.16 -6.66 14.42
CA ALA A 207 12.29 -7.97 15.05
C ALA A 207 11.22 -8.23 16.12
N ASP A 208 10.68 -7.16 16.72
CA ASP A 208 9.65 -7.23 17.75
C ASP A 208 8.84 -5.93 17.79
N ALA A 209 7.54 -6.02 18.09
CA ALA A 209 6.67 -4.86 18.28
C ALA A 209 5.72 -5.11 19.45
N ARG A 210 5.66 -4.17 20.40
CA ARG A 210 4.83 -4.26 21.60
C ARG A 210 4.07 -2.98 21.85
N LEU A 211 2.76 -3.11 22.11
CA LEU A 211 1.93 -2.00 22.52
C LEU A 211 2.40 -1.46 23.87
N LEU A 212 2.53 -0.15 23.98
CA LEU A 212 2.82 0.52 25.23
C LEU A 212 1.53 1.05 25.86
N PRO A 213 1.52 1.26 27.21
CA PRO A 213 0.42 1.94 27.89
C PRO A 213 0.23 3.38 27.39
N GLY A 214 -1.00 3.89 27.52
CA GLY A 214 -1.34 5.26 27.12
C GLY A 214 -1.87 5.36 25.69
N SER A 215 -2.11 6.59 25.29
CA SER A 215 -2.57 6.98 23.96
C SER A 215 -1.90 8.28 23.55
N PHE A 216 -1.88 8.57 22.25
CA PHE A 216 -1.40 9.85 21.72
C PHE A 216 -2.50 10.53 20.91
N GLU A 217 -2.42 11.86 20.81
CA GLU A 217 -3.35 12.64 20.01
C GLU A 217 -3.09 12.43 18.51
N ALA A 218 -4.18 12.50 17.72
CA ALA A 218 -4.04 12.44 16.26
C ALA A 218 -3.18 13.63 15.80
N ILE A 219 -2.10 13.32 15.10
CA ILE A 219 -1.25 14.35 14.51
C ILE A 219 -1.84 14.72 13.16
N GLU A 220 -2.31 15.95 13.01
CA GLU A 220 -2.74 16.49 11.73
C GLU A 220 -1.57 16.50 10.75
N GLY A 221 -1.84 16.19 9.50
CA GLY A 221 -0.80 16.19 8.50
C GLY A 221 -1.15 15.35 7.27
N PRO A 222 -0.21 15.20 6.35
CA PRO A 222 -0.43 14.45 5.13
C PRO A 222 -0.80 12.99 5.41
N ASP A 223 -1.52 12.38 4.47
CA ASP A 223 -1.85 10.96 4.44
C ASP A 223 -0.60 10.08 4.65
N PRO A 224 -0.71 8.94 5.37
CA PRO A 224 0.42 8.05 5.65
C PRO A 224 1.23 7.63 4.43
N ALA A 225 0.59 7.41 3.27
CA ALA A 225 1.30 7.07 2.04
C ALA A 225 2.18 8.23 1.57
N ARG A 226 1.68 9.46 1.62
CA ARG A 226 2.47 10.66 1.30
C ARG A 226 3.63 10.87 2.27
N ARG A 227 3.43 10.59 3.56
CA ARG A 227 4.52 10.66 4.57
C ARG A 227 5.63 9.66 4.25
N VAL A 228 5.29 8.43 3.89
CA VAL A 228 6.27 7.41 3.49
C VAL A 228 7.04 7.85 2.25
N LEU A 229 6.34 8.33 1.21
CA LEU A 229 6.96 8.79 -0.03
C LEU A 229 7.88 10.00 0.19
N SER A 230 7.44 11.01 0.95
CA SER A 230 8.29 12.16 1.29
C SER A 230 9.46 11.76 2.19
N GLY A 231 9.26 10.81 3.13
CA GLY A 231 10.32 10.25 3.94
C GLY A 231 11.40 9.55 3.10
N PHE A 232 11.05 8.90 2.01
CA PHE A 232 12.04 8.32 1.08
C PHE A 232 12.81 9.41 0.33
N ALA A 233 12.13 10.44 -0.15
CA ALA A 233 12.77 11.53 -0.86
C ALA A 233 13.71 12.36 0.03
N THR A 234 13.48 12.39 1.36
CA THR A 234 14.26 13.16 2.33
C THR A 234 15.22 12.32 3.19
N ALA A 235 15.19 10.98 3.07
CA ALA A 235 16.07 10.11 3.84
C ALA A 235 17.56 10.45 3.60
N PRO A 236 18.43 10.37 4.62
CA PRO A 236 19.85 10.59 4.43
C PRO A 236 20.44 9.46 3.58
N TYR A 237 20.76 9.77 2.35
CA TYR A 237 21.51 8.94 1.41
C TYR A 237 22.91 9.51 1.23
N ARG A 238 23.82 8.72 0.66
CA ARG A 238 25.20 9.12 0.41
C ARG A 238 25.31 10.35 -0.51
N HIS A 239 24.43 10.45 -1.49
CA HIS A 239 24.46 11.55 -2.46
C HIS A 239 23.16 12.35 -2.40
N GLU A 240 23.32 13.68 -2.30
CA GLU A 240 22.24 14.65 -2.49
C GLU A 240 22.40 15.24 -3.91
N VAL A 241 21.43 14.99 -4.75
CA VAL A 241 21.41 15.46 -6.13
C VAL A 241 20.43 16.60 -6.26
N THR A 242 20.87 17.67 -6.88
CA THR A 242 20.01 18.81 -7.26
C THR A 242 20.09 19.01 -8.77
N LEU A 243 18.91 18.97 -9.40
CA LEU A 243 18.75 19.17 -10.83
C LEU A 243 17.79 20.35 -11.08
N ARG A 244 17.96 21.02 -12.19
CA ARG A 244 16.89 21.81 -12.80
C ARG A 244 16.42 21.08 -14.05
N ILE A 245 15.13 20.89 -14.18
CA ILE A 245 14.51 20.23 -15.33
C ILE A 245 13.43 21.17 -15.87
N ARG A 246 13.43 21.39 -17.19
CA ARG A 246 12.43 22.19 -17.85
C ARG A 246 11.28 21.31 -18.29
N GLY A 247 10.11 21.52 -17.74
CA GLY A 247 8.94 20.69 -18.02
C GLY A 247 7.88 20.79 -16.93
N THR A 248 6.82 20.00 -17.05
CA THR A 248 5.79 19.91 -16.03
C THR A 248 6.17 18.90 -14.93
N ALA A 249 5.63 19.09 -13.73
CA ALA A 249 5.84 18.14 -12.64
C ALA A 249 5.33 16.73 -13.01
N GLU A 250 4.29 16.63 -13.82
CA GLU A 250 3.74 15.37 -14.30
C GLU A 250 4.72 14.63 -15.21
N GLN A 251 5.29 15.32 -16.19
CA GLN A 251 6.31 14.77 -17.08
C GLN A 251 7.51 14.23 -16.28
N ILE A 252 8.01 15.00 -15.31
CA ILE A 252 9.15 14.59 -14.49
C ILE A 252 8.79 13.35 -13.65
N ARG A 253 7.59 13.30 -13.09
CA ARG A 253 7.12 12.18 -12.26
C ARG A 253 6.91 10.87 -13.00
N THR A 254 6.84 10.88 -14.34
CA THR A 254 6.78 9.64 -15.13
C THR A 254 8.02 8.76 -14.93
N ARG A 255 9.19 9.37 -14.66
CA ARG A 255 10.47 8.68 -14.48
C ARG A 255 11.09 8.88 -13.10
N LEU A 256 10.76 9.98 -12.43
CA LEU A 256 11.20 10.33 -11.09
C LEU A 256 9.98 10.49 -10.17
N PRO A 257 9.40 9.38 -9.71
CA PRO A 257 8.21 9.41 -8.87
C PRO A 257 8.48 10.08 -7.51
N ALA A 258 7.41 10.45 -6.80
CA ALA A 258 7.51 11.16 -5.52
C ALA A 258 8.24 10.39 -4.40
N SER A 259 8.43 9.08 -4.57
CA SER A 259 9.26 8.25 -3.67
C SER A 259 10.78 8.41 -3.90
N VAL A 260 11.17 9.02 -5.02
CA VAL A 260 12.56 9.14 -5.47
C VAL A 260 13.01 10.58 -5.46
N ALA A 261 12.13 11.51 -5.86
CA ALA A 261 12.47 12.91 -6.05
C ALA A 261 11.41 13.86 -5.49
N SER A 262 11.84 14.97 -4.91
CA SER A 262 10.99 16.13 -4.65
C SER A 262 11.08 17.10 -5.84
N VAL A 263 9.94 17.63 -6.26
CA VAL A 263 9.84 18.58 -7.39
C VAL A 263 9.20 19.85 -6.85
N THR A 264 9.93 20.97 -6.96
CA THR A 264 9.49 22.30 -6.49
C THR A 264 9.65 23.34 -7.59
N ALA A 265 8.72 24.31 -7.62
CA ALA A 265 8.86 25.46 -8.50
C ALA A 265 10.05 26.33 -8.07
N LEU A 266 10.81 26.86 -9.03
CA LEU A 266 11.85 27.82 -8.72
C LEU A 266 11.19 29.19 -8.42
N PRO A 267 11.53 29.86 -7.29
CA PRO A 267 11.05 31.18 -7.02
C PRO A 267 11.60 32.16 -8.09
N GLY A 268 10.71 32.74 -8.90
CA GLY A 268 11.08 33.76 -9.90
C GLY A 268 10.61 33.53 -11.34
N THR A 269 9.93 32.43 -11.65
CA THR A 269 9.32 32.23 -12.97
C THR A 269 7.80 32.20 -12.88
N GLY A 270 7.19 33.41 -12.85
CA GLY A 270 5.82 33.62 -13.28
C GLY A 270 4.70 33.28 -12.33
N SER A 271 4.13 34.22 -11.72
CA SER A 271 2.76 34.73 -11.81
C SER A 271 2.68 35.96 -10.89
N PRO A 272 2.23 37.10 -11.35
CA PRO A 272 1.95 38.21 -10.45
C PRO A 272 0.78 37.83 -9.56
N SER A 273 0.98 37.97 -8.25
CA SER A 273 -0.07 37.96 -7.23
C SER A 273 -1.11 39.01 -7.61
N PRO A 274 -2.42 38.75 -7.50
CA PRO A 274 -3.42 39.79 -7.66
C PRO A 274 -3.25 40.78 -6.50
N ALA A 275 -2.86 42.03 -6.87
CA ALA A 275 -2.87 43.16 -5.95
C ALA A 275 -4.32 43.55 -5.62
N PRO A 276 -4.61 44.09 -4.43
CA PRO A 276 -5.95 44.51 -4.03
C PRO A 276 -6.40 45.74 -4.83
N GLU A 277 -7.64 45.70 -5.29
CA GLU A 277 -8.32 46.85 -5.92
C GLU A 277 -8.37 48.06 -4.97
N PRO A 278 -8.20 49.26 -5.51
CA PRO A 278 -8.90 50.43 -5.01
C PRO A 278 -9.91 50.97 -6.01
N ALA A 279 -11.06 51.29 -5.48
CA ALA A 279 -12.21 51.85 -6.18
C ALA A 279 -11.95 53.26 -6.75
N HIS A 280 -12.70 53.59 -7.79
CA HIS A 280 -13.17 54.85 -8.35
C HIS A 280 -12.50 55.46 -9.58
N ALA A 281 -13.30 55.34 -10.65
CA ALA A 281 -13.77 56.35 -11.60
C ALA A 281 -12.74 57.21 -12.40
N ARG A 282 -12.74 57.00 -13.72
CA ARG A 282 -13.11 57.92 -14.82
C ARG A 282 -12.54 57.48 -16.16
N GLU A 283 -13.43 57.28 -17.13
CA GLU A 283 -13.16 57.27 -18.57
C GLU A 283 -12.93 58.71 -19.12
N PRO A 284 -12.58 58.90 -20.37
CA PRO A 284 -11.90 58.09 -21.37
C PRO A 284 -10.74 58.85 -22.07
N ASP A 285 -9.84 58.26 -22.77
CA ASP A 285 -9.53 58.60 -24.19
C ASP A 285 -8.58 57.58 -24.85
N ARG A 286 -8.64 57.59 -26.15
CA ARG A 286 -8.21 56.62 -27.14
C ARG A 286 -6.70 56.62 -27.40
N SER A 287 -6.36 55.46 -27.99
CA SER A 287 -5.21 55.19 -28.91
C SER A 287 -3.87 54.87 -28.26
N ASP A 288 -3.44 53.67 -28.37
CA ASP A 288 -2.42 53.14 -29.26
C ASP A 288 -1.77 51.85 -28.72
N THR A 289 -1.65 50.94 -29.68
CA THR A 289 -0.68 49.84 -29.77
C THR A 289 -0.61 48.81 -28.68
N SER A 290 -1.33 47.75 -28.96
CA SER A 290 -1.12 46.37 -28.52
C SER A 290 0.36 45.96 -28.70
N GLU A 291 1.12 45.96 -27.63
CA GLU A 291 2.21 45.00 -27.47
C GLU A 291 1.67 43.88 -26.56
N ALA A 292 1.09 42.88 -27.23
CA ALA A 292 0.86 41.58 -26.60
C ALA A 292 2.22 41.07 -26.20
N SER A 293 2.48 41.11 -24.90
CA SER A 293 3.54 40.31 -24.27
C SER A 293 3.20 38.86 -24.59
N GLU A 294 3.86 38.28 -25.58
CA GLU A 294 3.88 36.85 -25.86
C GLU A 294 4.31 36.18 -24.59
N ALA A 295 3.34 35.64 -23.84
CA ALA A 295 3.60 34.72 -22.76
C ALA A 295 4.36 33.55 -23.41
N SER A 296 5.63 33.42 -23.10
CA SER A 296 6.51 32.36 -23.57
C SER A 296 5.84 31.01 -23.23
N ASP A 297 5.46 30.32 -24.28
CA ASP A 297 4.75 28.99 -24.20
C ASP A 297 5.69 27.87 -23.71
N ASP A 298 6.85 28.27 -23.23
CA ASP A 298 7.92 27.41 -22.76
C ASP A 298 7.64 26.92 -21.31
N PRO A 299 7.65 25.60 -21.08
CA PRO A 299 7.41 25.06 -19.75
C PRO A 299 8.46 25.58 -18.74
N PRO A 300 8.04 25.78 -17.47
CA PRO A 300 8.91 26.36 -16.45
C PRO A 300 10.05 25.42 -16.08
N TRP A 301 11.14 26.01 -15.56
CA TRP A 301 12.19 25.27 -14.90
C TRP A 301 11.74 24.87 -13.49
N LEU A 302 11.85 23.61 -13.16
CA LEU A 302 11.56 23.06 -11.84
C LEU A 302 12.85 22.57 -11.18
N ARG A 303 12.96 22.78 -9.88
CA ARG A 303 14.02 22.17 -9.05
C ARG A 303 13.60 20.77 -8.69
N VAL A 304 14.49 19.81 -8.96
CA VAL A 304 14.31 18.41 -8.65
C VAL A 304 15.43 17.96 -7.71
N GLU A 305 15.06 17.55 -6.52
CA GLU A 305 15.99 17.04 -5.52
C GLU A 305 15.82 15.53 -5.41
N VAL A 306 16.93 14.81 -5.58
CA VAL A 306 16.98 13.35 -5.48
C VAL A 306 18.03 12.98 -4.44
N ARG A 307 17.68 12.04 -3.57
CA ARG A 307 18.65 11.44 -2.64
C ARG A 307 18.89 10.00 -3.03
N ALA A 308 20.13 9.63 -3.22
CA ALA A 308 20.50 8.32 -3.75
C ALA A 308 21.74 7.74 -3.07
N GLU A 309 21.75 6.43 -2.87
CA GLU A 309 22.94 5.71 -2.41
C GLU A 309 23.98 5.55 -3.51
N ARG A 310 23.51 5.46 -4.76
CA ARG A 310 24.31 5.31 -5.97
C ARG A 310 23.76 6.22 -7.05
N LEU A 311 24.67 6.75 -7.89
CA LEU A 311 24.32 7.71 -8.95
C LEU A 311 24.19 7.06 -10.35
N ASP A 312 24.65 5.84 -10.52
CA ASP A 312 24.76 5.15 -11.82
C ASP A 312 23.44 4.89 -12.54
N TRP A 313 22.32 4.87 -11.82
CA TRP A 313 20.98 4.70 -12.39
C TRP A 313 20.36 6.01 -12.90
N LEU A 314 20.81 7.17 -12.43
CA LEU A 314 20.24 8.47 -12.79
C LEU A 314 20.50 8.89 -14.24
N PRO A 315 21.72 8.76 -14.82
CA PRO A 315 21.97 9.18 -16.19
C PRO A 315 21.02 8.55 -17.22
N PRO A 316 20.75 7.23 -17.24
CA PRO A 316 19.80 6.66 -18.18
C PRO A 316 18.34 7.13 -17.92
N VAL A 317 17.96 7.42 -16.67
CA VAL A 317 16.65 7.96 -16.35
C VAL A 317 16.50 9.38 -16.89
N LEU A 318 17.53 10.23 -16.71
CA LEU A 318 17.54 11.60 -17.26
C LEU A 318 17.49 11.60 -18.79
N ALA A 319 18.24 10.71 -19.43
CA ALA A 319 18.18 10.54 -20.89
C ALA A 319 16.78 10.10 -21.36
N ALA A 320 16.10 9.22 -20.59
CA ALA A 320 14.76 8.74 -20.93
C ALA A 320 13.63 9.74 -20.65
N LEU A 321 13.89 10.80 -19.89
CA LEU A 321 12.95 11.90 -19.69
C LEU A 321 12.78 12.74 -20.97
N ASP A 322 13.83 12.83 -21.77
CA ASP A 322 13.89 13.64 -23.01
C ASP A 322 13.48 15.11 -22.78
N LEU A 323 13.86 15.67 -21.64
CA LEU A 323 13.61 17.04 -21.24
C LEU A 323 14.94 17.78 -21.03
N PRO A 324 15.03 19.10 -21.32
CA PRO A 324 16.19 19.88 -20.96
C PRO A 324 16.46 19.86 -19.45
N PHE A 325 17.68 19.53 -19.05
CA PHE A 325 18.07 19.49 -17.65
C PHE A 325 19.46 20.07 -17.41
N VAL A 326 19.69 20.49 -16.17
CA VAL A 326 20.99 20.95 -15.67
C VAL A 326 21.26 20.20 -14.35
N VAL A 327 22.44 19.59 -14.26
CA VAL A 327 22.93 19.02 -13.00
C VAL A 327 23.60 20.12 -12.19
N GLU A 328 22.97 20.57 -11.09
CA GLU A 328 23.56 21.57 -10.18
C GLU A 328 24.61 20.90 -9.28
N ARG A 329 24.29 19.76 -8.72
CA ARG A 329 25.17 18.93 -7.87
C ARG A 329 24.69 17.48 -7.80
N PRO A 330 25.58 16.51 -7.51
CA PRO A 330 27.04 16.65 -7.42
C PRO A 330 27.70 16.61 -8.80
N ASP A 331 28.96 17.03 -8.88
CA ASP A 331 29.76 16.99 -10.12
C ASP A 331 29.96 15.56 -10.64
N GLU A 332 30.07 14.60 -9.73
CA GLU A 332 30.15 13.17 -10.05
C GLU A 332 29.00 12.70 -10.96
N LEU A 333 27.77 13.20 -10.73
CA LEU A 333 26.65 12.87 -11.60
C LEU A 333 26.81 13.49 -13.00
N ARG A 334 27.37 14.71 -13.09
CA ARG A 334 27.64 15.36 -14.36
C ARG A 334 28.62 14.54 -15.20
N GLU A 335 29.69 14.04 -14.57
CA GLU A 335 30.66 13.15 -15.20
C GLU A 335 30.02 11.85 -15.71
N LEU A 336 29.15 11.23 -14.90
CA LEU A 336 28.42 10.01 -15.30
C LEU A 336 27.48 10.26 -16.49
N VAL A 337 26.82 11.40 -16.56
CA VAL A 337 25.95 11.79 -17.70
C VAL A 337 26.77 11.96 -18.96
N VAL A 338 27.90 12.67 -18.89
CA VAL A 338 28.82 12.86 -20.03
C VAL A 338 29.39 11.51 -20.50
N ALA A 339 29.82 10.67 -19.58
CA ALA A 339 30.36 9.35 -19.91
C ALA A 339 29.29 8.44 -20.58
N LEU A 340 28.02 8.57 -20.21
CA LEU A 340 26.92 7.84 -20.87
C LEU A 340 26.71 8.35 -22.29
N ALA A 341 26.66 9.68 -22.49
CA ALA A 341 26.50 10.30 -23.80
C ALA A 341 27.63 9.88 -24.75
N ASP A 342 28.88 9.92 -24.30
CA ASP A 342 30.03 9.48 -25.06
C ASP A 342 29.99 8.01 -25.46
N ARG A 343 29.49 7.13 -24.55
CA ARG A 343 29.30 5.71 -24.87
C ARG A 343 28.25 5.52 -25.97
N PHE A 344 27.14 6.23 -25.90
CA PHE A 344 26.12 6.19 -26.94
C PHE A 344 26.64 6.72 -28.29
N ALA A 345 27.30 7.87 -28.30
CA ALA A 345 27.90 8.45 -29.50
C ALA A 345 28.91 7.50 -30.16
N ARG A 346 29.77 6.85 -29.38
CA ARG A 346 30.73 5.86 -29.90
C ARG A 346 30.05 4.62 -30.46
N ARG A 347 29.01 4.13 -29.81
CA ARG A 347 28.27 2.93 -30.27
C ARG A 347 27.43 3.19 -31.50
N ALA A 348 26.81 4.36 -31.61
CA ALA A 348 26.03 4.77 -32.77
C ALA A 348 26.87 4.96 -34.02
N ARG A 349 28.18 5.29 -33.89
CA ARG A 349 29.13 5.50 -35.02
C ARG A 349 29.87 4.24 -35.45
N ARG A 350 29.71 3.11 -34.74
CA ARG A 350 30.27 1.83 -35.20
C ARG A 350 29.32 1.21 -36.21
N SER A 351 29.62 1.38 -37.47
CA SER A 351 29.15 0.60 -38.63
C SER A 351 29.92 -0.68 -38.69
#